data_0dd3fc59112f4c11ed0ecc4b0a0f07d8
#
_entry.id   0dd3fc59112f4c11ed0ecc4b0a0f07d8
#
_cell.length_a   1.000
_cell.length_b   1.000
_cell.length_c   1.000
_cell.angle_alpha   90.00
_cell.angle_beta   90.00
_cell.angle_gamma   90.00
#
_symmetry.space_group_name_H-M   'P 1'
#
loop_
_entity.id
_entity.type
_entity.pdbx_description
1 polymer ?
#
loop_
_entity_poly.entity_id
_entity_poly.type
_entity_poly.pdbx_seq_one_letter_code
_entity_poly.pdbx_strand_id
1 'polypeptide(L)'
;MTDRPFLIAGGGIAGLAAALGLCRIGRDTRLFEQAPAFTEVGAGLQMSPNAVRALQWLGTWEAVEPSCVIPAEIHIRDGRSGGILQRIRLGKPFEERFGAPYRVCHRADLLGGLLQVAKAQPGVELNTGASVQFSISTPEGARLTLKSGAVMEGAAVIGADGIHSKVRESVCGPVALLPHGHALFRALLPLAQVPPAIETDCVTLWLCPGGHVVHYPVSNWRNFNIVAAIDSPAKPGVQPRDSFADMDETLLALLAVPESWLSWPLAVLPDLPRWSNGNVVLTGDAAHATLPYLAQGAAMALEDACSLAGHVNQPGNPATAFLAHREARRRRTARVQAESRRLGDIYHAAGLAAVARNLALTLLGKDAALRRNAWIYGWTP
;
A
#
# COMPACT_ATOMS: atom_id res chain seq x y z
N MET A 1 -7.36 -20.89 -26.55
CA MET A 1 -7.32 -20.23 -25.22
C MET A 1 -8.65 -20.52 -24.55
N THR A 2 -8.69 -20.96 -23.32
CA THR A 2 -9.92 -21.32 -22.62
C THR A 2 -10.79 -20.09 -22.38
N ASP A 3 -12.08 -20.17 -22.73
CA ASP A 3 -13.12 -19.14 -22.50
C ASP A 3 -13.49 -18.97 -20.99
N ARG A 4 -12.65 -19.55 -20.11
CA ARG A 4 -12.88 -19.54 -18.67
C ARG A 4 -12.33 -18.25 -18.03
N PRO A 5 -13.06 -17.64 -17.08
CA PRO A 5 -12.62 -16.45 -16.39
C PRO A 5 -11.40 -16.71 -15.49
N PHE A 6 -10.64 -15.66 -15.19
CA PHE A 6 -9.69 -15.66 -14.10
C PHE A 6 -10.41 -15.43 -12.77
N LEU A 7 -10.11 -16.26 -11.77
CA LEU A 7 -10.70 -16.16 -10.44
C LEU A 7 -9.78 -15.35 -9.53
N ILE A 8 -10.33 -14.37 -8.83
CA ILE A 8 -9.54 -13.47 -7.97
C ILE A 8 -10.06 -13.57 -6.54
N ALA A 9 -9.19 -13.92 -5.60
CA ALA A 9 -9.48 -13.95 -4.18
C ALA A 9 -9.08 -12.63 -3.53
N GLY A 10 -10.05 -11.91 -2.94
CA GLY A 10 -9.87 -10.63 -2.26
C GLY A 10 -10.27 -9.42 -3.10
N GLY A 11 -11.12 -8.56 -2.54
CA GLY A 11 -11.68 -7.34 -3.15
C GLY A 11 -10.98 -6.05 -2.74
N GLY A 12 -9.76 -6.12 -2.19
CA GLY A 12 -8.94 -4.96 -1.88
C GLY A 12 -8.30 -4.33 -3.13
N ILE A 13 -7.40 -3.36 -2.93
CA ILE A 13 -6.71 -2.63 -4.01
C ILE A 13 -6.03 -3.62 -4.99
N ALA A 14 -5.33 -4.64 -4.47
CA ALA A 14 -4.63 -5.62 -5.31
C ALA A 14 -5.58 -6.41 -6.22
N GLY A 15 -6.70 -6.89 -5.65
CA GLY A 15 -7.67 -7.70 -6.39
C GLY A 15 -8.43 -6.90 -7.46
N LEU A 16 -8.92 -5.71 -7.11
CA LEU A 16 -9.60 -4.83 -8.07
C LEU A 16 -8.64 -4.39 -9.19
N ALA A 17 -7.40 -4.03 -8.84
CA ALA A 17 -6.38 -3.68 -9.82
C ALA A 17 -6.05 -4.87 -10.75
N ALA A 18 -5.93 -6.08 -10.22
CA ALA A 18 -5.70 -7.30 -11.01
C ALA A 18 -6.88 -7.58 -11.95
N ALA A 19 -8.12 -7.44 -11.48
CA ALA A 19 -9.32 -7.59 -12.30
C ALA A 19 -9.33 -6.61 -13.46
N LEU A 20 -9.06 -5.33 -13.19
CA LEU A 20 -9.01 -4.27 -14.20
C LEU A 20 -7.87 -4.47 -15.20
N GLY A 21 -6.68 -4.85 -14.70
CA GLY A 21 -5.53 -5.14 -15.57
C GLY A 21 -5.79 -6.30 -16.53
N LEU A 22 -6.43 -7.37 -16.07
CA LEU A 22 -6.81 -8.52 -16.89
C LEU A 22 -7.95 -8.19 -17.87
N CYS A 23 -8.97 -7.46 -17.41
CA CYS A 23 -10.05 -6.99 -18.26
C CYS A 23 -9.52 -6.12 -19.41
N ARG A 24 -8.54 -5.24 -19.13
CA ARG A 24 -7.89 -4.39 -20.15
C ARG A 24 -7.25 -5.18 -21.30
N ILE A 25 -6.82 -6.41 -21.04
CA ILE A 25 -6.25 -7.31 -22.06
C ILE A 25 -7.27 -8.34 -22.60
N GLY A 26 -8.57 -8.10 -22.38
CA GLY A 26 -9.66 -8.93 -22.89
C GLY A 26 -9.83 -10.26 -22.15
N ARG A 27 -9.49 -10.32 -20.85
CA ARG A 27 -9.72 -11.50 -20.00
C ARG A 27 -10.85 -11.23 -19.03
N ASP A 28 -11.85 -12.11 -19.04
CA ASP A 28 -12.92 -12.08 -18.06
C ASP A 28 -12.41 -12.49 -16.67
N THR A 29 -12.95 -11.86 -15.65
CA THR A 29 -12.56 -12.08 -14.24
C THR A 29 -13.78 -12.25 -13.36
N ARG A 30 -13.64 -13.12 -12.33
CA ARG A 30 -14.59 -13.24 -11.22
C ARG A 30 -13.86 -12.98 -9.92
N LEU A 31 -14.23 -11.90 -9.23
CA LEU A 31 -13.62 -11.50 -7.98
C LEU A 31 -14.51 -11.90 -6.80
N PHE A 32 -13.90 -12.46 -5.76
CA PHE A 32 -14.56 -12.95 -4.53
C PHE A 32 -14.02 -12.20 -3.32
N GLU A 33 -14.91 -11.43 -2.67
CA GLU A 33 -14.62 -10.66 -1.46
C GLU A 33 -15.39 -11.26 -0.27
N GLN A 34 -14.68 -11.47 0.85
CA GLN A 34 -15.27 -12.08 2.06
C GLN A 34 -16.25 -11.14 2.77
N ALA A 35 -16.02 -9.83 2.73
CA ALA A 35 -16.91 -8.85 3.33
C ALA A 35 -18.24 -8.76 2.55
N PRO A 36 -19.36 -8.39 3.21
CA PRO A 36 -20.65 -8.23 2.55
C PRO A 36 -20.70 -7.03 1.60
N ALA A 37 -19.74 -6.12 1.70
CA ALA A 37 -19.57 -4.97 0.83
C ALA A 37 -18.10 -4.61 0.66
N PHE A 38 -17.76 -3.91 -0.42
CA PHE A 38 -16.43 -3.34 -0.62
C PHE A 38 -16.25 -2.12 0.27
N THR A 39 -15.76 -2.33 1.47
CA THR A 39 -15.50 -1.28 2.46
C THR A 39 -14.06 -1.37 2.93
N GLU A 40 -13.45 -0.22 3.18
CA GLU A 40 -12.11 -0.14 3.76
C GLU A 40 -12.17 0.71 5.02
N VAL A 41 -11.60 0.22 6.09
CA VAL A 41 -11.37 1.02 7.30
C VAL A 41 -10.17 1.92 7.04
N GLY A 42 -10.44 3.23 7.01
CA GLY A 42 -9.63 4.22 6.37
C GLY A 42 -8.31 4.57 7.00
N ALA A 43 -7.31 4.62 6.15
CA ALA A 43 -6.05 5.33 6.38
C ALA A 43 -5.70 6.13 5.13
N GLY A 44 -4.93 7.19 5.30
CA GLY A 44 -4.33 7.88 4.18
C GLY A 44 -3.30 7.00 3.47
N LEU A 45 -3.18 7.22 2.18
CA LEU A 45 -2.17 6.65 1.29
C LEU A 45 -1.39 7.77 0.61
N GLN A 46 -0.11 7.52 0.38
CA GLN A 46 0.73 8.39 -0.42
C GLN A 46 0.90 7.76 -1.80
N MET A 47 0.40 8.46 -2.82
CA MET A 47 0.38 8.02 -4.21
C MET A 47 1.57 8.65 -4.94
N SER A 48 2.70 7.96 -4.89
CA SER A 48 3.91 8.37 -5.61
C SER A 48 3.78 8.17 -7.13
N PRO A 49 4.65 8.77 -7.96
CA PRO A 49 4.55 8.73 -9.43
C PRO A 49 4.35 7.35 -10.04
N ASN A 50 4.99 6.32 -9.50
CA ASN A 50 4.80 4.94 -9.93
C ASN A 50 3.36 4.43 -9.72
N ALA A 51 2.74 4.76 -8.58
CA ALA A 51 1.34 4.41 -8.32
C ALA A 51 0.39 5.14 -9.27
N VAL A 52 0.62 6.44 -9.51
CA VAL A 52 -0.20 7.23 -10.45
C VAL A 52 -0.11 6.67 -11.86
N ARG A 53 1.10 6.35 -12.36
CA ARG A 53 1.27 5.72 -13.67
C ARG A 53 0.60 4.35 -13.79
N ALA A 54 0.64 3.56 -12.72
CA ALA A 54 -0.09 2.29 -12.70
C ALA A 54 -1.62 2.51 -12.80
N LEU A 55 -2.17 3.50 -12.08
CA LEU A 55 -3.60 3.85 -12.18
C LEU A 55 -3.96 4.40 -13.57
N GLN A 56 -3.10 5.21 -14.18
CA GLN A 56 -3.27 5.69 -15.56
C GLN A 56 -3.29 4.51 -16.55
N TRP A 57 -2.34 3.58 -16.40
CA TRP A 57 -2.29 2.38 -17.23
C TRP A 57 -3.53 1.50 -17.02
N LEU A 58 -4.04 1.36 -15.79
CA LEU A 58 -5.27 0.62 -15.50
C LEU A 58 -6.54 1.35 -15.98
N GLY A 59 -6.45 2.59 -16.45
CA GLY A 59 -7.60 3.41 -16.85
C GLY A 59 -8.49 3.86 -15.69
N THR A 60 -7.92 3.99 -14.49
CA THR A 60 -8.66 4.29 -13.26
C THR A 60 -8.31 5.65 -12.66
N TRP A 61 -7.28 6.32 -13.19
CA TRP A 61 -6.80 7.58 -12.63
C TRP A 61 -7.87 8.67 -12.60
N GLU A 62 -8.65 8.83 -13.65
CA GLU A 62 -9.72 9.83 -13.74
C GLU A 62 -10.82 9.64 -12.69
N ALA A 63 -11.07 8.39 -12.26
CA ALA A 63 -12.03 8.09 -11.20
C ALA A 63 -11.45 8.33 -9.79
N VAL A 64 -10.12 8.26 -9.62
CA VAL A 64 -9.43 8.39 -8.32
C VAL A 64 -8.97 9.82 -8.06
N GLU A 65 -8.43 10.51 -9.08
CA GLU A 65 -7.81 11.84 -8.94
C GLU A 65 -8.68 12.89 -8.25
N PRO A 66 -10.01 12.99 -8.52
CA PRO A 66 -10.86 14.01 -7.89
C PRO A 66 -10.95 13.91 -6.37
N SER A 67 -10.68 12.74 -5.80
CA SER A 67 -10.65 12.51 -4.34
C SER A 67 -9.28 12.72 -3.71
N CYS A 68 -8.24 12.87 -4.54
CA CYS A 68 -6.87 13.09 -4.09
C CYS A 68 -6.65 14.53 -3.63
N VAL A 69 -5.59 14.71 -2.85
CA VAL A 69 -5.04 16.02 -2.49
C VAL A 69 -3.68 16.18 -3.14
N ILE A 70 -3.38 17.41 -3.56
CA ILE A 70 -2.08 17.84 -4.11
C ILE A 70 -1.30 18.48 -2.96
N PRO A 71 -0.39 17.77 -2.27
CA PRO A 71 0.44 18.41 -1.26
C PRO A 71 1.51 19.29 -1.95
N ALA A 72 1.79 20.45 -1.37
CA ALA A 72 2.79 21.36 -1.89
C ALA A 72 4.21 20.82 -1.68
N GLU A 73 4.47 20.26 -0.49
CA GLU A 73 5.78 19.79 -0.07
C GLU A 73 5.67 18.54 0.81
N ILE A 74 6.80 17.84 0.99
CA ILE A 74 7.02 16.92 2.11
C ILE A 74 7.97 17.60 3.08
N HIS A 75 7.56 17.71 4.34
CA HIS A 75 8.38 18.23 5.43
C HIS A 75 8.87 17.08 6.29
N ILE A 76 10.18 17.04 6.55
CA ILE A 76 10.78 16.15 7.56
C ILE A 76 11.17 17.03 8.73
N ARG A 77 10.58 16.76 9.91
CA ARG A 77 10.78 17.53 11.14
C ARG A 77 11.48 16.72 12.22
N ASP A 78 12.24 17.38 13.04
CA ASP A 78 12.71 16.83 14.31
C ASP A 78 11.57 16.84 15.32
N GLY A 79 11.30 15.68 15.93
CA GLY A 79 10.17 15.52 16.85
C GLY A 79 10.32 16.28 18.16
N ARG A 80 11.56 16.57 18.61
CA ARG A 80 11.79 17.29 19.86
C ARG A 80 11.76 18.80 19.73
N SER A 81 12.43 19.32 18.71
CA SER A 81 12.55 20.77 18.51
C SER A 81 11.46 21.36 17.61
N GLY A 82 10.67 20.53 16.90
CA GLY A 82 9.74 20.95 15.88
C GLY A 82 10.41 21.50 14.60
N GLY A 83 11.75 21.61 14.61
CA GLY A 83 12.49 22.20 13.50
C GLY A 83 12.41 21.39 12.21
N ILE A 84 12.35 22.07 11.07
CA ILE A 84 12.34 21.41 9.75
C ILE A 84 13.78 21.03 9.39
N LEU A 85 14.01 19.73 9.21
CA LEU A 85 15.30 19.15 8.80
C LEU A 85 15.43 19.14 7.27
N GLN A 86 14.31 18.89 6.55
CA GLN A 86 14.31 18.84 5.10
C GLN A 86 12.93 19.21 4.53
N ARG A 87 12.93 19.89 3.37
CA ARG A 87 11.74 20.17 2.55
C ARG A 87 11.92 19.59 1.16
N ILE A 88 10.91 18.87 0.66
CA ILE A 88 10.88 18.28 -0.68
C ILE A 88 9.68 18.89 -1.42
N ARG A 89 9.93 19.71 -2.43
CA ARG A 89 8.87 20.32 -3.24
C ARG A 89 8.28 19.31 -4.20
N LEU A 90 6.93 19.29 -4.31
CA LEU A 90 6.16 18.35 -5.10
C LEU A 90 5.43 18.97 -6.32
N GLY A 91 5.79 20.21 -6.67
CA GLY A 91 5.18 20.92 -7.80
C GLY A 91 5.64 20.43 -9.18
N LYS A 92 5.40 21.26 -10.21
CA LYS A 92 5.71 20.96 -11.62
C LYS A 92 7.12 20.37 -11.87
N PRO A 93 8.21 20.90 -11.28
CA PRO A 93 9.53 20.30 -11.51
C PRO A 93 9.68 18.85 -11.03
N PHE A 94 8.95 18.47 -9.97
CA PHE A 94 8.90 17.08 -9.50
C PHE A 94 8.15 16.21 -10.51
N GLU A 95 7.01 16.67 -10.99
CA GLU A 95 6.18 15.97 -11.98
C GLU A 95 6.93 15.78 -13.31
N GLU A 96 7.57 16.83 -13.81
CA GLU A 96 8.40 16.78 -15.02
C GLU A 96 9.56 15.77 -14.88
N ARG A 97 10.18 15.74 -13.71
CA ARG A 97 11.29 14.81 -13.43
C ARG A 97 10.87 13.35 -13.41
N PHE A 98 9.68 13.03 -12.89
CA PHE A 98 9.23 11.66 -12.69
C PHE A 98 8.09 11.24 -13.63
N GLY A 99 7.60 12.12 -14.49
CA GLY A 99 6.58 11.86 -15.50
C GLY A 99 5.17 11.63 -14.94
N ALA A 100 4.95 11.85 -13.63
CA ALA A 100 3.65 11.79 -12.98
C ALA A 100 3.69 12.55 -11.63
N PRO A 101 2.56 13.05 -11.14
CA PRO A 101 2.49 13.81 -9.90
C PRO A 101 2.62 12.92 -8.66
N TYR A 102 2.87 13.58 -7.52
CA TYR A 102 2.68 13.01 -6.19
C TYR A 102 1.32 13.45 -5.64
N ARG A 103 0.57 12.52 -5.08
CA ARG A 103 -0.76 12.76 -4.49
C ARG A 103 -0.86 12.06 -3.15
N VAL A 104 -1.79 12.52 -2.33
CA VAL A 104 -2.25 11.79 -1.15
C VAL A 104 -3.75 11.56 -1.26
N CYS A 105 -4.23 10.40 -0.83
CA CYS A 105 -5.65 10.09 -0.85
C CYS A 105 -6.04 9.23 0.35
N HIS A 106 -7.32 9.11 0.62
CA HIS A 106 -7.83 8.14 1.58
C HIS A 106 -7.93 6.75 0.91
N ARG A 107 -7.64 5.69 1.65
CA ARG A 107 -7.64 4.32 1.11
C ARG A 107 -9.01 3.91 0.56
N ALA A 108 -10.08 4.33 1.23
CA ALA A 108 -11.44 4.07 0.76
C ALA A 108 -11.76 4.83 -0.54
N ASP A 109 -11.21 6.04 -0.74
CA ASP A 109 -11.40 6.81 -1.97
C ASP A 109 -10.70 6.12 -3.15
N LEU A 110 -9.47 5.61 -2.94
CA LEU A 110 -8.77 4.81 -3.95
C LEU A 110 -9.55 3.53 -4.30
N LEU A 111 -10.00 2.78 -3.27
CA LEU A 111 -10.79 1.57 -3.48
C LEU A 111 -12.10 1.88 -4.21
N GLY A 112 -12.79 2.96 -3.83
CA GLY A 112 -14.02 3.43 -4.46
C GLY A 112 -13.85 3.75 -5.93
N GLY A 113 -12.77 4.45 -6.31
CA GLY A 113 -12.46 4.74 -7.71
C GLY A 113 -12.17 3.48 -8.52
N LEU A 114 -11.38 2.53 -7.98
CA LEU A 114 -11.14 1.24 -8.62
C LEU A 114 -12.45 0.44 -8.79
N LEU A 115 -13.28 0.40 -7.76
CA LEU A 115 -14.56 -0.30 -7.75
C LEU A 115 -15.55 0.32 -8.76
N GLN A 116 -15.61 1.65 -8.85
CA GLN A 116 -16.45 2.35 -9.82
C GLN A 116 -16.12 1.91 -11.24
N VAL A 117 -14.83 1.88 -11.59
CA VAL A 117 -14.39 1.46 -12.93
C VAL A 117 -14.63 -0.03 -13.12
N ALA A 118 -14.35 -0.88 -12.11
CA ALA A 118 -14.57 -2.32 -12.22
C ALA A 118 -16.05 -2.69 -12.46
N LYS A 119 -16.99 -2.01 -11.79
CA LYS A 119 -18.43 -2.19 -12.01
C LYS A 119 -18.90 -1.82 -13.41
N ALA A 120 -18.21 -0.92 -14.09
CA ALA A 120 -18.52 -0.50 -15.45
C ALA A 120 -17.95 -1.45 -16.52
N GLN A 121 -17.10 -2.43 -16.14
CA GLN A 121 -16.51 -3.37 -17.09
C GLN A 121 -17.36 -4.63 -17.23
N PRO A 122 -17.90 -4.97 -18.42
CA PRO A 122 -18.69 -6.18 -18.63
C PRO A 122 -17.94 -7.48 -18.29
N GLY A 123 -16.62 -7.49 -18.47
CA GLY A 123 -15.76 -8.65 -18.20
C GLY A 123 -15.35 -8.81 -16.72
N VAL A 124 -15.89 -8.00 -15.79
CA VAL A 124 -15.57 -8.08 -14.35
C VAL A 124 -16.82 -8.42 -13.56
N GLU A 125 -16.86 -9.64 -13.04
CA GLU A 125 -17.91 -10.09 -12.10
C GLU A 125 -17.43 -9.92 -10.65
N LEU A 126 -18.21 -9.23 -9.83
CA LEU A 126 -17.89 -8.93 -8.43
C LEU A 126 -18.82 -9.68 -7.48
N ASN A 127 -18.27 -10.53 -6.61
CA ASN A 127 -19.01 -11.35 -5.65
C ASN A 127 -18.59 -10.98 -4.23
N THR A 128 -19.51 -10.45 -3.43
CA THR A 128 -19.30 -10.13 -2.01
C THR A 128 -19.88 -11.25 -1.10
N GLY A 129 -19.48 -11.28 0.18
CA GLY A 129 -19.88 -12.34 1.11
C GLY A 129 -19.26 -13.71 0.74
N ALA A 130 -18.26 -13.73 -0.12
CA ALA A 130 -17.67 -14.92 -0.72
C ALA A 130 -16.25 -15.16 -0.18
N SER A 131 -16.14 -15.72 1.02
CA SER A 131 -14.86 -16.02 1.68
C SER A 131 -14.17 -17.22 1.03
N VAL A 132 -12.96 -17.02 0.51
CA VAL A 132 -12.13 -18.07 -0.07
C VAL A 132 -11.53 -18.93 1.04
N GLN A 133 -11.54 -20.26 0.86
CA GLN A 133 -10.96 -21.23 1.77
C GLN A 133 -9.61 -21.75 1.27
N PHE A 134 -9.56 -22.20 0.01
CA PHE A 134 -8.32 -22.66 -0.64
C PHE A 134 -8.46 -22.64 -2.16
N SER A 135 -7.34 -22.88 -2.86
CA SER A 135 -7.27 -22.98 -4.32
C SER A 135 -6.40 -24.16 -4.75
N ILE A 136 -6.67 -24.68 -5.94
CA ILE A 136 -5.91 -25.80 -6.52
C ILE A 136 -5.65 -25.52 -8.00
N SER A 137 -4.41 -25.71 -8.44
CA SER A 137 -4.08 -25.77 -9.87
C SER A 137 -4.48 -27.12 -10.45
N THR A 138 -5.07 -27.11 -11.64
CA THR A 138 -5.38 -28.31 -12.42
C THR A 138 -4.74 -28.23 -13.81
N PRO A 139 -4.62 -29.34 -14.56
CA PRO A 139 -4.10 -29.30 -15.92
C PRO A 139 -4.89 -28.36 -16.85
N GLU A 140 -6.20 -28.24 -16.64
CA GLU A 140 -7.11 -27.45 -17.47
C GLU A 140 -7.33 -26.01 -16.98
N GLY A 141 -6.73 -25.62 -15.83
CA GLY A 141 -6.91 -24.29 -15.23
C GLY A 141 -6.72 -24.31 -13.71
N ALA A 142 -7.65 -23.73 -12.96
CA ALA A 142 -7.61 -23.75 -11.51
C ALA A 142 -9.01 -23.78 -10.90
N ARG A 143 -9.09 -24.24 -9.65
CA ARG A 143 -10.29 -24.24 -8.81
C ARG A 143 -10.10 -23.38 -7.59
N LEU A 144 -11.14 -22.66 -7.23
CA LEU A 144 -11.21 -21.86 -6.02
C LEU A 144 -12.42 -22.34 -5.21
N THR A 145 -12.19 -22.75 -3.96
CA THR A 145 -13.23 -23.24 -3.06
C THR A 145 -13.56 -22.18 -2.02
N LEU A 146 -14.83 -21.84 -1.89
CA LEU A 146 -15.35 -20.91 -0.90
C LEU A 146 -15.63 -21.62 0.43
N LYS A 147 -15.68 -20.90 1.54
CA LYS A 147 -16.07 -21.44 2.86
C LYS A 147 -17.48 -22.04 2.87
N SER A 148 -18.36 -21.60 1.96
CA SER A 148 -19.71 -22.19 1.77
C SER A 148 -19.69 -23.60 1.18
N GLY A 149 -18.53 -24.10 0.74
CA GLY A 149 -18.38 -25.34 -0.01
C GLY A 149 -18.54 -25.19 -1.52
N ALA A 150 -18.93 -24.03 -2.03
CA ALA A 150 -19.04 -23.79 -3.46
C ALA A 150 -17.67 -23.84 -4.12
N VAL A 151 -17.59 -24.50 -5.29
CA VAL A 151 -16.36 -24.62 -6.09
C VAL A 151 -16.52 -23.84 -7.39
N MET A 152 -15.58 -22.94 -7.65
CA MET A 152 -15.49 -22.14 -8.87
C MET A 152 -14.35 -22.67 -9.73
N GLU A 153 -14.60 -22.87 -11.04
CA GLU A 153 -13.58 -23.23 -12.01
C GLU A 153 -13.23 -22.05 -12.90
N GLY A 154 -11.94 -21.87 -13.17
CA GLY A 154 -11.43 -20.79 -14.01
C GLY A 154 -10.17 -21.18 -14.76
N ALA A 155 -9.71 -20.27 -15.62
CA ALA A 155 -8.43 -20.42 -16.32
C ALA A 155 -7.25 -20.40 -15.35
N ALA A 156 -7.35 -19.58 -14.29
CA ALA A 156 -6.34 -19.43 -13.25
C ALA A 156 -6.93 -18.80 -12.00
N VAL A 157 -6.19 -18.84 -10.88
CA VAL A 157 -6.52 -18.16 -9.62
C VAL A 157 -5.45 -17.13 -9.29
N ILE A 158 -5.90 -15.93 -8.89
CA ILE A 158 -5.05 -14.86 -8.39
C ILE A 158 -5.38 -14.63 -6.91
N GLY A 159 -4.42 -14.90 -6.03
CA GLY A 159 -4.51 -14.62 -4.61
C GLY A 159 -4.12 -13.17 -4.32
N ALA A 160 -5.11 -12.33 -4.07
CA ALA A 160 -5.00 -10.92 -3.68
C ALA A 160 -5.66 -10.69 -2.31
N ASP A 161 -5.68 -11.71 -1.47
CA ASP A 161 -6.41 -11.83 -0.20
C ASP A 161 -5.59 -11.36 1.02
N GLY A 162 -4.59 -10.50 0.77
CA GLY A 162 -3.89 -9.73 1.77
C GLY A 162 -2.88 -10.53 2.61
N ILE A 163 -2.43 -9.91 3.70
CA ILE A 163 -1.34 -10.45 4.53
C ILE A 163 -1.70 -11.80 5.18
N HIS A 164 -2.98 -12.10 5.39
CA HIS A 164 -3.50 -13.36 5.95
C HIS A 164 -3.99 -14.34 4.87
N SER A 165 -3.41 -14.28 3.69
CA SER A 165 -3.82 -14.98 2.48
C SER A 165 -4.01 -16.49 2.69
N LYS A 166 -5.19 -17.00 2.31
CA LYS A 166 -5.51 -18.42 2.21
C LYS A 166 -5.00 -19.04 0.91
N VAL A 167 -4.99 -18.26 -0.17
CA VAL A 167 -4.39 -18.69 -1.44
C VAL A 167 -2.88 -18.94 -1.26
N ARG A 168 -2.18 -18.14 -0.43
CA ARG A 168 -0.76 -18.37 -0.12
C ARG A 168 -0.52 -19.74 0.50
N GLU A 169 -1.38 -20.17 1.42
CA GLU A 169 -1.29 -21.51 2.02
C GLU A 169 -1.36 -22.60 0.95
N SER A 170 -2.18 -22.42 -0.09
CA SER A 170 -2.28 -23.37 -1.22
C SER A 170 -1.06 -23.34 -2.15
N VAL A 171 -0.39 -22.19 -2.27
CA VAL A 171 0.78 -22.01 -3.17
C VAL A 171 2.05 -22.52 -2.53
N CYS A 172 2.37 -22.17 -1.29
CA CYS A 172 3.66 -22.43 -0.66
C CYS A 172 3.58 -23.10 0.72
N GLY A 173 2.38 -23.54 1.13
CA GLY A 173 2.15 -24.08 2.46
C GLY A 173 1.97 -22.98 3.53
N PRO A 174 1.81 -23.38 4.81
CA PRO A 174 1.68 -22.44 5.91
C PRO A 174 2.93 -21.56 6.04
N VAL A 175 2.72 -20.25 6.10
CA VAL A 175 3.79 -19.27 6.33
C VAL A 175 3.41 -18.40 7.53
N ALA A 176 4.19 -18.48 8.60
CA ALA A 176 3.99 -17.66 9.77
C ALA A 176 4.46 -16.21 9.50
N LEU A 177 3.63 -15.25 9.88
CA LEU A 177 4.03 -13.86 9.94
C LEU A 177 4.98 -13.64 11.13
N LEU A 178 6.01 -12.85 10.93
CA LEU A 178 6.99 -12.51 11.96
C LEU A 178 6.60 -11.19 12.64
N PRO A 179 6.42 -11.15 13.97
CA PRO A 179 6.20 -9.90 14.68
C PRO A 179 7.36 -8.93 14.42
N HIS A 180 7.07 -7.67 14.11
CA HIS A 180 8.12 -6.66 13.91
C HIS A 180 8.52 -5.94 15.20
N GLY A 181 7.67 -6.02 16.22
CA GLY A 181 7.92 -5.36 17.50
C GLY A 181 7.42 -3.92 17.59
N HIS A 182 6.91 -3.35 16.49
CA HIS A 182 6.34 -2.00 16.46
C HIS A 182 4.82 -2.05 16.42
N ALA A 183 4.18 -0.99 16.95
CA ALA A 183 2.75 -0.74 16.81
C ALA A 183 2.49 0.42 15.86
N LEU A 184 1.44 0.30 15.08
CA LEU A 184 0.93 1.38 14.23
C LEU A 184 -0.41 1.85 14.76
N PHE A 185 -0.52 3.17 14.93
CA PHE A 185 -1.74 3.85 15.32
C PHE A 185 -2.19 4.76 14.19
N ARG A 186 -3.48 4.80 13.94
CA ARG A 186 -4.07 5.66 12.91
C ARG A 186 -5.30 6.39 13.42
N ALA A 187 -5.40 7.66 13.04
CA ALA A 187 -6.60 8.45 13.26
C ALA A 187 -6.94 9.24 11.99
N LEU A 188 -8.22 9.51 11.82
CA LEU A 188 -8.76 10.37 10.77
C LEU A 188 -9.58 11.47 11.43
N LEU A 189 -9.26 12.72 11.15
CA LEU A 189 -9.93 13.89 11.68
C LEU A 189 -10.63 14.66 10.56
N PRO A 190 -11.76 15.34 10.80
CA PRO A 190 -12.19 16.45 9.96
C PRO A 190 -11.07 17.50 9.89
N LEU A 191 -10.78 18.03 8.70
CA LEU A 191 -9.70 19.02 8.53
C LEU A 191 -9.91 20.25 9.46
N ALA A 192 -11.13 20.64 9.71
CA ALA A 192 -11.47 21.76 10.58
C ALA A 192 -11.08 21.58 12.06
N GLN A 193 -10.79 20.34 12.49
CA GLN A 193 -10.36 20.04 13.87
C GLN A 193 -8.83 20.06 14.03
N VAL A 194 -8.09 20.24 12.95
CA VAL A 194 -6.62 20.27 12.99
C VAL A 194 -6.17 21.57 13.68
N PRO A 195 -5.25 21.49 14.67
CA PRO A 195 -4.74 22.68 15.34
C PRO A 195 -4.13 23.69 14.35
N PRO A 196 -4.36 25.00 14.53
CA PRO A 196 -3.89 26.03 13.57
C PRO A 196 -2.37 26.07 13.37
N ALA A 197 -1.59 25.59 14.34
CA ALA A 197 -0.12 25.52 14.23
C ALA A 197 0.36 24.39 13.29
N ILE A 198 -0.52 23.49 12.87
CA ILE A 198 -0.19 22.41 11.94
C ILE A 198 -0.38 22.87 10.50
N GLU A 199 0.68 22.76 9.72
CA GLU A 199 0.62 22.99 8.26
C GLU A 199 -0.19 21.86 7.61
N THR A 200 -1.28 22.23 6.92
CA THR A 200 -2.22 21.26 6.35
C THR A 200 -2.05 21.03 4.84
N ASP A 201 -1.26 21.84 4.16
CA ASP A 201 -1.03 21.75 2.70
C ASP A 201 0.17 20.87 2.30
N CYS A 202 0.75 20.15 3.26
CA CYS A 202 1.92 19.32 3.06
C CYS A 202 1.76 17.92 3.69
N VAL A 203 2.67 17.01 3.30
CA VAL A 203 2.92 15.77 4.03
C VAL A 203 4.00 16.06 5.06
N THR A 204 3.73 15.86 6.34
CA THR A 204 4.73 16.06 7.39
C THR A 204 5.11 14.75 8.04
N LEU A 205 6.41 14.47 8.11
CA LEU A 205 7.04 13.37 8.84
C LEU A 205 7.83 13.92 10.04
N TRP A 206 7.41 13.55 11.25
CA TRP A 206 8.10 13.86 12.49
C TRP A 206 8.97 12.67 12.90
N LEU A 207 10.28 12.88 13.01
CA LEU A 207 11.25 11.88 13.42
C LEU A 207 11.46 11.97 14.95
N CYS A 208 11.01 10.94 15.66
CA CYS A 208 11.06 10.89 17.12
C CYS A 208 11.94 9.74 17.60
N PRO A 209 12.59 9.86 18.77
CA PRO A 209 13.22 8.71 19.40
C PRO A 209 12.20 7.60 19.66
N GLY A 210 12.46 6.39 19.17
CA GLY A 210 11.57 5.24 19.34
C GLY A 210 10.26 5.32 18.57
N GLY A 211 10.12 6.21 17.57
CA GLY A 211 8.91 6.30 16.76
C GLY A 211 8.94 7.39 15.70
N HIS A 212 7.84 7.54 14.98
CA HIS A 212 7.62 8.67 14.08
C HIS A 212 6.12 8.93 13.92
N VAL A 213 5.79 10.15 13.51
CA VAL A 213 4.42 10.53 13.16
C VAL A 213 4.38 11.10 11.75
N VAL A 214 3.40 10.66 10.96
CA VAL A 214 3.14 11.20 9.61
C VAL A 214 1.72 11.72 9.57
N HIS A 215 1.54 12.91 9.01
CA HIS A 215 0.20 13.45 8.79
C HIS A 215 0.10 14.19 7.47
N TYR A 216 -1.10 14.23 6.92
CA TYR A 216 -1.43 14.91 5.66
C TYR A 216 -2.94 14.96 5.42
N PRO A 217 -3.45 15.93 4.62
CA PRO A 217 -4.84 16.00 4.24
C PRO A 217 -5.22 14.87 3.26
N VAL A 218 -6.47 14.44 3.28
CA VAL A 218 -7.02 13.42 2.38
C VAL A 218 -8.46 13.75 1.98
N SER A 219 -9.06 12.94 1.11
CA SER A 219 -10.47 13.03 0.70
C SER A 219 -10.83 14.43 0.18
N ASN A 220 -10.00 14.97 -0.74
CA ASN A 220 -10.17 16.30 -1.29
C ASN A 220 -10.34 17.38 -0.19
N TRP A 221 -9.36 17.45 0.72
CA TRP A 221 -9.28 18.43 1.82
C TRP A 221 -10.40 18.33 2.88
N ARG A 222 -11.18 17.26 2.91
CA ARG A 222 -12.22 17.08 3.92
C ARG A 222 -11.69 16.52 5.23
N ASN A 223 -10.71 15.65 5.16
CA ASN A 223 -10.17 14.91 6.29
C ASN A 223 -8.66 15.07 6.39
N PHE A 224 -8.14 14.80 7.58
CA PHE A 224 -6.72 14.82 7.91
C PHE A 224 -6.31 13.48 8.50
N ASN A 225 -5.36 12.83 7.87
CA ASN A 225 -4.85 11.53 8.27
C ASN A 225 -3.66 11.69 9.19
N ILE A 226 -3.63 10.93 10.28
CA ILE A 226 -2.51 10.86 11.22
C ILE A 226 -2.12 9.41 11.40
N VAL A 227 -0.83 9.12 11.26
CA VAL A 227 -0.23 7.80 11.50
C VAL A 227 0.91 7.96 12.48
N ALA A 228 0.89 7.23 13.60
CA ALA A 228 1.98 7.13 14.53
C ALA A 228 2.52 5.70 14.56
N ALA A 229 3.82 5.53 14.39
CA ALA A 229 4.50 4.24 14.55
C ALA A 229 5.41 4.32 15.78
N ILE A 230 5.36 3.32 16.64
CA ILE A 230 6.03 3.29 17.93
C ILE A 230 6.78 1.97 18.10
N ASP A 231 8.03 2.02 18.59
CA ASP A 231 8.87 0.87 18.91
C ASP A 231 8.39 0.18 20.20
N SER A 232 7.17 -0.28 20.20
CA SER A 232 6.59 -1.03 21.31
C SER A 232 5.44 -1.87 20.76
N PRO A 233 5.19 -3.06 21.30
CA PRO A 233 3.98 -3.80 20.98
C PRO A 233 2.75 -2.95 21.33
N ALA A 234 1.73 -3.00 20.47
CA ALA A 234 0.45 -2.36 20.76
C ALA A 234 -0.11 -2.94 22.08
N LYS A 235 -0.25 -2.09 23.09
CA LYS A 235 -0.89 -2.45 24.35
C LYS A 235 -2.27 -1.79 24.42
N PRO A 236 -3.29 -2.48 24.93
CA PRO A 236 -4.60 -1.87 25.13
C PRO A 236 -4.50 -0.61 26.01
N GLY A 237 -5.15 0.48 25.60
CA GLY A 237 -5.20 1.73 26.37
C GLY A 237 -4.01 2.68 26.20
N VAL A 238 -2.92 2.27 25.54
CA VAL A 238 -1.81 3.18 25.24
C VAL A 238 -2.23 4.15 24.14
N GLN A 239 -2.05 5.44 24.40
CA GLN A 239 -2.26 6.50 23.42
C GLN A 239 -0.92 6.91 22.80
N PRO A 240 -0.85 7.24 21.50
CA PRO A 240 0.40 7.69 20.88
C PRO A 240 1.03 8.89 21.62
N ARG A 241 0.21 9.82 22.11
CA ARG A 241 0.67 10.98 22.87
C ARG A 241 1.58 10.61 24.06
N ASP A 242 1.26 9.53 24.76
CA ASP A 242 2.04 9.10 25.94
C ASP A 242 3.44 8.63 25.57
N SER A 243 3.57 8.03 24.39
CA SER A 243 4.86 7.58 23.85
C SER A 243 5.73 8.72 23.30
N PHE A 244 5.14 9.88 23.06
CA PHE A 244 5.80 11.08 22.52
C PHE A 244 5.80 12.26 23.49
N ALA A 245 5.67 12.02 24.83
CA ALA A 245 5.48 13.07 25.84
C ALA A 245 6.55 14.17 25.86
N ASP A 246 7.80 13.83 25.50
CA ASP A 246 8.94 14.76 25.47
C ASP A 246 9.14 15.45 24.10
N MET A 247 8.14 15.41 23.22
CA MET A 247 8.22 15.97 21.87
C MET A 247 7.67 17.40 21.81
N ASP A 248 7.83 18.03 20.68
CA ASP A 248 7.37 19.40 20.38
C ASP A 248 5.88 19.59 20.68
N GLU A 249 5.53 20.74 21.26
CA GLU A 249 4.17 21.05 21.72
C GLU A 249 3.15 21.04 20.55
N THR A 250 3.58 21.42 19.35
CA THR A 250 2.72 21.38 18.14
C THR A 250 2.36 19.95 17.78
N LEU A 251 3.31 19.02 17.87
CA LEU A 251 3.06 17.59 17.66
C LEU A 251 2.14 17.04 18.73
N LEU A 252 2.39 17.38 20.02
CA LEU A 252 1.56 16.91 21.14
C LEU A 252 0.13 17.45 21.05
N ALA A 253 -0.05 18.69 20.61
CA ALA A 253 -1.38 19.25 20.36
C ALA A 253 -2.14 18.47 19.28
N LEU A 254 -1.48 18.08 18.19
CA LEU A 254 -2.09 17.27 17.13
C LEU A 254 -2.47 15.86 17.66
N LEU A 255 -1.58 15.20 18.40
CA LEU A 255 -1.81 13.85 18.93
C LEU A 255 -2.89 13.80 20.01
N ALA A 256 -3.26 14.94 20.59
CA ALA A 256 -4.32 15.06 21.60
C ALA A 256 -5.72 15.19 20.98
N VAL A 257 -5.85 15.52 19.68
CA VAL A 257 -7.15 15.75 19.05
C VAL A 257 -7.97 14.48 18.85
N PRO A 258 -7.39 13.34 18.38
CA PRO A 258 -8.18 12.14 18.15
C PRO A 258 -8.76 11.57 19.44
N GLU A 259 -10.08 11.40 19.51
CA GLU A 259 -10.76 10.73 20.62
C GLU A 259 -10.45 9.22 20.67
N SER A 260 -10.16 8.62 19.52
CA SER A 260 -9.85 7.20 19.39
C SER A 260 -8.79 6.94 18.33
N TRP A 261 -8.04 5.87 18.54
CA TRP A 261 -7.00 5.40 17.62
C TRP A 261 -7.24 3.96 17.23
N LEU A 262 -7.22 3.70 15.92
CA LEU A 262 -7.10 2.34 15.43
C LEU A 262 -5.64 1.89 15.57
N SER A 263 -5.42 0.76 16.22
CA SER A 263 -4.06 0.25 16.45
C SER A 263 -3.93 -1.22 16.13
N TRP A 264 -2.76 -1.60 15.64
CA TRP A 264 -2.40 -3.00 15.43
C TRP A 264 -0.87 -3.19 15.47
N PRO A 265 -0.42 -4.40 15.86
CA PRO A 265 0.99 -4.75 15.79
C PRO A 265 1.40 -4.89 14.32
N LEU A 266 2.61 -4.43 14.00
CA LEU A 266 3.20 -4.67 12.68
C LEU A 266 3.77 -6.08 12.60
N ALA A 267 3.54 -6.70 11.46
CA ALA A 267 4.09 -8.01 11.13
C ALA A 267 4.78 -7.97 9.76
N VAL A 268 5.76 -8.84 9.59
CA VAL A 268 6.54 -9.00 8.37
C VAL A 268 6.21 -10.35 7.74
N LEU A 269 5.92 -10.35 6.45
CA LEU A 269 5.88 -11.56 5.67
C LEU A 269 7.32 -11.92 5.26
N PRO A 270 7.83 -13.11 5.62
CA PRO A 270 9.15 -13.56 5.17
C PRO A 270 9.18 -13.73 3.64
N ASP A 271 10.39 -13.79 3.05
CA ASP A 271 10.53 -14.07 1.62
C ASP A 271 9.93 -15.43 1.30
N LEU A 272 9.02 -15.46 0.33
CA LEU A 272 8.32 -16.68 -0.05
C LEU A 272 9.18 -17.49 -1.04
N PRO A 273 9.21 -18.83 -0.89
CA PRO A 273 9.97 -19.69 -1.80
C PRO A 273 9.43 -19.61 -3.24
N ARG A 274 8.14 -19.36 -3.38
CA ARG A 274 7.46 -19.20 -4.67
C ARG A 274 6.22 -18.32 -4.52
N TRP A 275 5.81 -17.64 -5.61
CA TRP A 275 4.59 -16.83 -5.70
C TRP A 275 3.52 -17.49 -6.55
N SER A 276 3.84 -18.62 -7.19
CA SER A 276 2.90 -19.35 -8.01
C SER A 276 3.09 -20.87 -7.88
N ASN A 277 2.01 -21.58 -8.15
CA ASN A 277 2.00 -23.05 -8.28
C ASN A 277 1.04 -23.41 -9.42
N GLY A 278 1.59 -23.74 -10.60
CA GLY A 278 0.80 -23.95 -11.80
C GLY A 278 -0.05 -22.71 -12.14
N ASN A 279 -1.34 -22.88 -12.26
CA ASN A 279 -2.31 -21.84 -12.62
C ASN A 279 -2.82 -21.03 -11.41
N VAL A 280 -2.08 -20.98 -10.30
CA VAL A 280 -2.37 -20.15 -9.13
C VAL A 280 -1.21 -19.21 -8.88
N VAL A 281 -1.46 -17.90 -8.69
CA VAL A 281 -0.45 -16.86 -8.41
C VAL A 281 -0.88 -15.95 -7.27
N LEU A 282 0.10 -15.43 -6.52
CA LEU A 282 -0.08 -14.42 -5.47
C LEU A 282 0.30 -13.03 -5.97
N THR A 283 -0.38 -11.99 -5.47
CA THR A 283 -0.10 -10.58 -5.77
C THR A 283 -0.34 -9.70 -4.54
N GLY A 284 0.27 -8.53 -4.51
CA GLY A 284 0.15 -7.58 -3.39
C GLY A 284 0.63 -8.18 -2.05
N ASP A 285 -0.06 -7.84 -0.97
CA ASP A 285 0.32 -8.29 0.38
C ASP A 285 0.24 -9.81 0.57
N ALA A 286 -0.48 -10.54 -0.28
CA ALA A 286 -0.46 -12.00 -0.29
C ALA A 286 0.91 -12.56 -0.68
N ALA A 287 1.66 -11.84 -1.52
CA ALA A 287 2.98 -12.22 -2.02
C ALA A 287 4.14 -11.55 -1.26
N HIS A 288 4.01 -10.26 -0.90
CA HIS A 288 5.14 -9.44 -0.45
C HIS A 288 4.73 -8.28 0.47
N ALA A 289 3.89 -8.54 1.47
CA ALA A 289 3.51 -7.52 2.46
C ALA A 289 4.73 -6.76 2.97
N THR A 290 4.63 -5.44 3.05
CA THR A 290 5.73 -4.55 3.45
C THR A 290 5.36 -3.68 4.64
N LEU A 291 6.37 -3.27 5.40
CA LEU A 291 6.19 -2.26 6.44
C LEU A 291 5.81 -0.90 5.81
N PRO A 292 5.07 -0.04 6.51
CA PRO A 292 4.48 1.17 5.93
C PRO A 292 5.47 2.33 5.71
N TYR A 293 6.72 2.22 6.13
CA TYR A 293 7.68 3.34 6.25
C TYR A 293 8.10 3.96 4.92
N LEU A 294 7.97 3.24 3.80
CA LEU A 294 8.15 3.76 2.44
C LEU A 294 6.83 4.18 1.76
N ALA A 295 5.69 3.95 2.40
CA ALA A 295 4.35 4.17 1.83
C ALA A 295 4.16 3.53 0.43
N GLN A 296 4.70 2.31 0.19
CA GLN A 296 4.68 1.67 -1.12
C GLN A 296 3.75 0.45 -1.23
N GLY A 297 3.05 0.03 -0.17
CA GLY A 297 2.22 -1.18 -0.22
C GLY A 297 1.16 -1.14 -1.33
N ALA A 298 0.35 -0.09 -1.38
CA ALA A 298 -0.66 0.09 -2.44
C ALA A 298 -0.03 0.27 -3.83
N ALA A 299 1.06 1.04 -3.91
CA ALA A 299 1.78 1.24 -5.18
C ALA A 299 2.30 -0.09 -5.76
N MET A 300 2.89 -0.95 -4.92
CA MET A 300 3.36 -2.26 -5.35
C MET A 300 2.23 -3.16 -5.85
N ALA A 301 1.07 -3.15 -5.19
CA ALA A 301 -0.11 -3.90 -5.63
C ALA A 301 -0.62 -3.43 -7.00
N LEU A 302 -0.62 -2.11 -7.25
CA LEU A 302 -0.97 -1.53 -8.55
C LEU A 302 0.06 -1.89 -9.64
N GLU A 303 1.36 -1.81 -9.32
CA GLU A 303 2.43 -2.25 -10.22
C GLU A 303 2.34 -3.73 -10.57
N ASP A 304 1.99 -4.58 -9.58
CA ASP A 304 1.79 -6.01 -9.79
C ASP A 304 0.67 -6.29 -10.78
N ALA A 305 -0.45 -5.57 -10.68
CA ALA A 305 -1.57 -5.72 -11.60
C ALA A 305 -1.17 -5.42 -13.05
N CYS A 306 -0.40 -4.34 -13.27
CA CYS A 306 0.15 -4.00 -14.58
C CYS A 306 1.10 -5.10 -15.10
N SER A 307 2.03 -5.53 -14.27
CA SER A 307 3.00 -6.58 -14.61
C SER A 307 2.32 -7.92 -14.90
N LEU A 308 1.37 -8.33 -14.05
CA LEU A 308 0.63 -9.57 -14.23
C LEU A 308 -0.13 -9.58 -15.55
N ALA A 309 -0.89 -8.52 -15.84
CA ALA A 309 -1.62 -8.38 -17.10
C ALA A 309 -0.69 -8.37 -18.30
N GLY A 310 0.45 -7.65 -18.23
CA GLY A 310 1.45 -7.63 -19.29
C GLY A 310 2.01 -9.01 -19.62
N HIS A 311 2.30 -9.85 -18.61
CA HIS A 311 2.78 -11.21 -18.83
C HIS A 311 1.69 -12.19 -19.30
N VAL A 312 0.45 -12.06 -18.78
CA VAL A 312 -0.71 -12.86 -19.24
C VAL A 312 -1.08 -12.56 -20.68
N ASN A 313 -0.80 -11.36 -21.17
CA ASN A 313 -1.04 -10.95 -22.55
C ASN A 313 -0.04 -11.55 -23.55
N GLN A 314 1.11 -12.10 -23.08
CA GLN A 314 2.07 -12.77 -23.95
C GLN A 314 1.55 -14.15 -24.37
N PRO A 315 2.00 -14.69 -25.52
CA PRO A 315 1.70 -16.06 -25.92
C PRO A 315 2.15 -17.06 -24.86
N GLY A 316 1.30 -18.03 -24.54
CA GLY A 316 1.60 -19.08 -23.55
C GLY A 316 0.41 -19.42 -22.67
N ASN A 317 0.69 -20.13 -21.59
CA ASN A 317 -0.30 -20.47 -20.57
C ASN A 317 -0.14 -19.62 -19.31
N PRO A 318 -1.16 -19.54 -18.44
CA PRO A 318 -1.07 -18.74 -17.21
C PRO A 318 0.11 -19.10 -16.31
N ALA A 319 0.46 -20.39 -16.18
CA ALA A 319 1.56 -20.84 -15.32
C ALA A 319 2.92 -20.22 -15.74
N THR A 320 3.19 -20.17 -17.05
CA THR A 320 4.42 -19.53 -17.59
C THR A 320 4.40 -18.01 -17.35
N ALA A 321 3.25 -17.36 -17.57
CA ALA A 321 3.08 -15.93 -17.32
C ALA A 321 3.32 -15.59 -15.83
N PHE A 322 2.87 -16.43 -14.91
CA PHE A 322 3.02 -16.25 -13.48
C PHE A 322 4.48 -16.37 -13.00
N LEU A 323 5.25 -17.28 -13.60
CA LEU A 323 6.69 -17.36 -13.34
C LEU A 323 7.42 -16.10 -13.83
N ALA A 324 7.09 -15.62 -15.02
CA ALA A 324 7.67 -14.40 -15.58
C ALA A 324 7.30 -13.15 -14.75
N HIS A 325 6.04 -13.04 -14.31
CA HIS A 325 5.59 -11.99 -13.40
C HIS A 325 6.39 -11.99 -12.09
N ARG A 326 6.54 -13.14 -11.44
CA ARG A 326 7.38 -13.25 -10.22
C ARG A 326 8.80 -12.75 -10.46
N GLU A 327 9.45 -13.21 -11.54
CA GLU A 327 10.84 -12.84 -11.83
C GLU A 327 10.98 -11.32 -12.06
N ALA A 328 10.04 -10.71 -12.76
CA ALA A 328 10.00 -9.27 -12.99
C ALA A 328 9.82 -8.47 -11.69
N ARG A 329 9.00 -8.98 -10.74
CA ARG A 329 8.60 -8.24 -9.54
C ARG A 329 9.48 -8.50 -8.31
N ARG A 330 9.98 -9.73 -8.15
CA ARG A 330 10.64 -10.19 -6.92
C ARG A 330 11.78 -9.28 -6.46
N ARG A 331 12.69 -8.87 -7.35
CA ARG A 331 13.83 -8.02 -6.98
C ARG A 331 13.38 -6.65 -6.49
N ARG A 332 12.37 -6.07 -7.15
CA ARG A 332 11.85 -4.75 -6.79
C ARG A 332 11.11 -4.79 -5.45
N THR A 333 10.23 -5.74 -5.23
CA THR A 333 9.47 -5.88 -3.97
C THR A 333 10.38 -6.20 -2.79
N ALA A 334 11.37 -7.08 -2.94
CA ALA A 334 12.37 -7.37 -1.92
C ALA A 334 13.20 -6.12 -1.55
N ARG A 335 13.56 -5.28 -2.53
CA ARG A 335 14.24 -4.01 -2.28
C ARG A 335 13.36 -3.04 -1.52
N VAL A 336 12.06 -2.93 -1.87
CA VAL A 336 11.11 -2.08 -1.14
C VAL A 336 10.97 -2.55 0.31
N GLN A 337 10.84 -3.86 0.55
CA GLN A 337 10.77 -4.42 1.90
C GLN A 337 12.04 -4.13 2.72
N ALA A 338 13.22 -4.29 2.13
CA ALA A 338 14.49 -4.03 2.80
C ALA A 338 14.67 -2.54 3.13
N GLU A 339 14.40 -1.65 2.16
CA GLU A 339 14.50 -0.20 2.38
C GLU A 339 13.43 0.30 3.37
N SER A 340 12.23 -0.31 3.38
CA SER A 340 11.20 0.04 4.35
C SER A 340 11.63 -0.29 5.78
N ARG A 341 12.24 -1.47 6.03
CA ARG A 341 12.81 -1.82 7.34
C ARG A 341 13.90 -0.82 7.76
N ARG A 342 14.86 -0.57 6.88
CA ARG A 342 15.94 0.38 7.13
C ARG A 342 15.45 1.79 7.45
N LEU A 343 14.36 2.24 6.82
CA LEU A 343 13.77 3.53 7.13
C LEU A 343 13.13 3.55 8.52
N GLY A 344 12.53 2.46 8.98
CA GLY A 344 12.06 2.34 10.35
C GLY A 344 13.19 2.61 11.34
N ASP A 345 14.34 1.93 11.19
CA ASP A 345 15.52 2.13 12.05
C ASP A 345 16.02 3.58 12.02
N ILE A 346 16.04 4.21 10.83
CA ILE A 346 16.45 5.61 10.66
C ILE A 346 15.45 6.57 11.34
N TYR A 347 14.16 6.36 11.13
CA TYR A 347 13.13 7.27 11.65
C TYR A 347 13.07 7.23 13.17
N HIS A 348 13.28 6.05 13.77
CA HIS A 348 13.17 5.81 15.21
C HIS A 348 14.50 5.99 15.96
N ALA A 349 15.58 6.40 15.28
CA ALA A 349 16.89 6.60 15.88
C ALA A 349 16.83 7.55 17.09
N ALA A 350 17.56 7.21 18.15
CA ALA A 350 17.64 7.95 19.41
C ALA A 350 19.08 8.36 19.74
N GLY A 351 19.29 9.24 20.72
CA GLY A 351 20.60 9.66 21.21
C GLY A 351 21.49 10.23 20.11
N LEU A 352 22.77 9.86 20.10
CA LEU A 352 23.77 10.35 19.12
C LEU A 352 23.40 9.99 17.66
N ALA A 353 22.74 8.84 17.45
CA ALA A 353 22.30 8.44 16.12
C ALA A 353 21.21 9.39 15.57
N ALA A 354 20.30 9.88 16.41
CA ALA A 354 19.32 10.90 16.02
C ALA A 354 20.00 12.21 15.63
N VAL A 355 20.99 12.66 16.41
CA VAL A 355 21.76 13.88 16.11
C VAL A 355 22.48 13.75 14.77
N ALA A 356 23.17 12.63 14.53
CA ALA A 356 23.86 12.38 13.26
C ALA A 356 22.89 12.31 12.08
N ARG A 357 21.73 11.65 12.24
CA ARG A 357 20.64 11.62 11.24
C ARG A 357 20.16 13.02 10.90
N ASN A 358 19.85 13.84 11.91
CA ASN A 358 19.32 15.19 11.74
C ASN A 358 20.33 16.08 11.01
N LEU A 359 21.60 16.02 11.41
CA LEU A 359 22.67 16.74 10.74
C LEU A 359 22.82 16.30 9.27
N ALA A 360 22.79 15.00 9.00
CA ALA A 360 22.85 14.47 7.63
C ALA A 360 21.68 14.96 6.78
N LEU A 361 20.44 14.95 7.30
CA LEU A 361 19.26 15.44 6.59
C LEU A 361 19.35 16.93 6.29
N THR A 362 19.87 17.74 7.20
CA THR A 362 20.04 19.18 7.02
C THR A 362 21.13 19.51 6.00
N LEU A 363 22.23 18.74 5.98
CA LEU A 363 23.36 18.93 5.06
C LEU A 363 23.10 18.34 3.66
N LEU A 364 22.27 17.29 3.58
CA LEU A 364 21.89 16.71 2.30
C LEU A 364 21.06 17.71 1.50
N GLY A 365 21.59 18.15 0.36
CA GLY A 365 20.89 19.07 -0.53
C GLY A 365 19.49 18.58 -0.94
N LYS A 366 18.62 19.50 -1.33
CA LYS A 366 17.18 19.26 -1.64
C LYS A 366 16.95 18.10 -2.61
N ASP A 367 17.88 17.80 -3.50
CA ASP A 367 17.77 16.74 -4.49
C ASP A 367 18.22 15.36 -3.99
N ALA A 368 18.86 15.25 -2.83
CA ALA A 368 19.39 13.97 -2.37
C ALA A 368 18.27 12.94 -2.08
N ALA A 369 17.19 13.37 -1.45
CA ALA A 369 16.02 12.52 -1.21
C ALA A 369 15.34 12.09 -2.52
N LEU A 370 15.25 12.99 -3.50
CA LEU A 370 14.69 12.68 -4.82
C LEU A 370 15.56 11.70 -5.60
N ARG A 371 16.90 11.87 -5.57
CA ARG A 371 17.82 10.90 -6.16
C ARG A 371 17.73 9.54 -5.50
N ARG A 372 17.64 9.49 -4.17
CA ARG A 372 17.51 8.24 -3.41
C ARG A 372 16.26 7.47 -3.79
N ASN A 373 15.13 8.16 -4.01
CA ASN A 373 13.84 7.56 -4.33
C ASN A 373 13.57 7.41 -5.84
N ALA A 374 14.50 7.85 -6.71
CA ALA A 374 14.31 7.83 -8.16
C ALA A 374 14.00 6.44 -8.71
N TRP A 375 14.59 5.38 -8.14
CA TRP A 375 14.32 4.00 -8.53
C TRP A 375 12.90 3.53 -8.18
N ILE A 376 12.25 4.13 -7.17
CA ILE A 376 10.83 3.89 -6.83
C ILE A 376 9.96 4.66 -7.81
N TYR A 377 10.16 5.99 -7.86
CA TYR A 377 9.32 6.91 -8.61
C TYR A 377 9.44 6.74 -10.13
N GLY A 378 10.58 6.25 -10.62
CA GLY A 378 10.85 6.06 -12.05
C GLY A 378 10.27 4.76 -12.65
N TRP A 379 9.58 3.90 -11.87
CA TRP A 379 8.95 2.70 -12.43
C TRP A 379 7.83 3.04 -13.41
N THR A 380 7.74 2.27 -14.51
CA THR A 380 6.70 2.39 -15.55
C THR A 380 6.10 1.01 -15.80
N PRO A 381 4.81 0.92 -16.17
CA PRO A 381 4.12 -0.31 -16.59
C PRO A 381 4.74 -0.96 -17.82
#